data_e1b55885bd45a8044a9140e98b31b92f
#
_entry.id   e1b55885bd45a8044a9140e98b31b92f
#
_cell.length_a   1.000
_cell.length_b   1.000
_cell.length_c   1.000
_cell.angle_alpha   90.00
_cell.angle_beta   90.00
_cell.angle_gamma   90.00
#
_symmetry.space_group_name_H-M   'P 1'
#
loop_
_entity.id
_entity.type
_entity.pdbx_description
1 polymer ?
#
loop_
_entity_poly.entity_id
_entity_poly.type
_entity_poly.pdbx_seq_one_letter_code
_entity_poly.pdbx_strand_id
1 'polypeptide(L)'
;MHCNGAHYFRWFFTEVWEYHSDLYSGLKYFPDERRIDYYGYKNGPPLYYCWNTAVSSQINIFSTVNQTEDRFEELAFHRIPGDDRRLQVLYHITVRLEAVSEDEYNYWNNIQQNSDQQGSLFAPTPSMMASNIRCLTDPGLQVIGYLGAATPAEADLFYDNWLEHFYHSPQPPPIDKQKVSANRRDSMAYWYRNNYLPYEEVYENPMMTTPSHYMWAPKSCIDCRVHGGDKTIPKGWPNEHI
;
A
#
# COMPACT_ATOMS: atom_id res chain seq x y z
N MET A 1 -4.44 -19.08 -19.98
CA MET A 1 -5.85 -18.65 -20.04
C MET A 1 -6.27 -18.74 -21.49
N HIS A 2 -7.32 -19.50 -21.83
CA HIS A 2 -7.82 -19.55 -23.20
C HIS A 2 -8.89 -18.48 -23.38
N CYS A 3 -8.69 -17.61 -24.34
CA CYS A 3 -9.49 -16.40 -24.54
C CYS A 3 -10.52 -16.58 -25.64
N ASN A 4 -11.39 -17.55 -25.60
CA ASN A 4 -12.57 -17.83 -26.48
C ASN A 4 -12.91 -16.73 -27.51
N GLY A 5 -11.97 -16.41 -28.45
CA GLY A 5 -12.16 -15.41 -29.51
C GLY A 5 -12.08 -13.94 -29.09
N ALA A 6 -11.68 -13.62 -27.87
CA ALA A 6 -11.35 -12.27 -27.45
C ALA A 6 -9.87 -11.99 -27.71
N HIS A 7 -9.57 -10.83 -28.34
CA HIS A 7 -8.22 -10.46 -28.73
C HIS A 7 -7.68 -9.20 -28.05
N TYR A 8 -8.52 -8.48 -27.33
CA TYR A 8 -8.18 -7.22 -26.68
C TYR A 8 -8.51 -7.31 -25.20
N PHE A 9 -7.55 -6.89 -24.35
CA PHE A 9 -7.63 -7.07 -22.91
C PHE A 9 -7.17 -5.83 -22.19
N ARG A 10 -7.81 -5.58 -21.03
CA ARG A 10 -7.39 -4.60 -20.04
C ARG A 10 -7.29 -5.29 -18.69
N TRP A 11 -6.27 -4.96 -17.92
CA TRP A 11 -6.17 -5.42 -16.55
C TRP A 11 -5.80 -4.30 -15.59
N PHE A 12 -6.23 -4.49 -14.40
CA PHE A 12 -5.87 -3.67 -13.27
C PHE A 12 -5.73 -4.57 -12.05
N PHE A 13 -5.09 -4.05 -11.02
CA PHE A 13 -4.90 -4.81 -9.81
C PHE A 13 -5.10 -3.94 -8.59
N THR A 14 -5.47 -4.59 -7.49
CA THR A 14 -5.51 -4.03 -6.15
C THR A 14 -4.49 -4.76 -5.31
N GLU A 15 -3.67 -4.02 -4.60
CA GLU A 15 -2.68 -4.52 -3.67
C GLU A 15 -3.13 -4.23 -2.25
N VAL A 16 -2.91 -5.18 -1.36
CA VAL A 16 -3.05 -5.03 0.08
C VAL A 16 -1.83 -5.62 0.73
N TRP A 17 -1.24 -4.93 1.68
CA TRP A 17 -0.09 -5.46 2.39
C TRP A 17 -0.09 -5.10 3.85
N GLU A 18 0.42 -6.02 4.65
CA GLU A 18 0.70 -5.83 6.05
C GLU A 18 2.16 -5.39 6.23
N TYR A 19 2.38 -4.41 7.08
CA TYR A 19 3.71 -4.06 7.49
C TYR A 19 3.74 -3.67 8.96
N HIS A 20 4.93 -3.77 9.56
CA HIS A 20 5.17 -3.47 10.94
C HIS A 20 6.05 -2.23 11.09
N SER A 21 5.88 -1.53 12.22
CA SER A 21 6.82 -0.48 12.64
C SER A 21 8.19 -1.08 12.96
N ASP A 22 9.23 -0.26 12.98
CA ASP A 22 10.60 -0.72 13.28
C ASP A 22 10.76 -1.19 14.74
N LEU A 23 9.94 -0.62 15.66
CA LEU A 23 9.93 -0.97 17.07
C LEU A 23 8.50 -1.30 17.54
N TYR A 24 8.37 -2.43 18.22
CA TYR A 24 7.14 -2.77 18.93
C TYR A 24 7.04 -1.95 20.22
N SER A 25 5.84 -1.44 20.53
CA SER A 25 5.54 -0.85 21.82
C SER A 25 4.23 -1.39 22.37
N GLY A 26 4.30 -1.96 23.58
CA GLY A 26 3.12 -2.23 24.42
C GLY A 26 2.68 -1.01 25.23
N LEU A 27 3.40 0.13 25.15
CA LEU A 27 3.22 1.29 26.01
C LEU A 27 2.47 2.42 25.30
N LYS A 28 1.51 3.03 26.01
CA LYS A 28 0.75 4.19 25.54
C LYS A 28 0.94 5.37 26.48
N TYR A 29 1.36 6.51 25.92
CA TYR A 29 1.45 7.75 26.68
C TYR A 29 0.13 8.53 26.63
N PHE A 30 -0.32 9.02 27.78
CA PHE A 30 -1.50 9.87 27.97
C PHE A 30 -1.06 11.29 28.25
N PRO A 31 -1.10 12.21 27.27
CA PRO A 31 -0.53 13.54 27.39
C PRO A 31 -1.22 14.40 28.47
N ASP A 32 -2.54 14.27 28.63
CA ASP A 32 -3.31 15.07 29.60
C ASP A 32 -3.00 14.68 31.04
N GLU A 33 -2.80 13.38 31.27
CA GLU A 33 -2.48 12.80 32.58
C GLU A 33 -0.97 12.70 32.83
N ARG A 34 -0.16 12.91 31.78
CA ARG A 34 1.31 12.75 31.77
C ARG A 34 1.76 11.44 32.38
N ARG A 35 1.09 10.36 32.01
CA ARG A 35 1.37 8.99 32.45
C ARG A 35 1.53 8.04 31.27
N ILE A 36 2.17 6.92 31.54
CA ILE A 36 2.28 5.80 30.61
C ILE A 36 1.46 4.63 31.17
N ASP A 37 0.80 3.90 30.29
CA ASP A 37 0.05 2.69 30.58
C ASP A 37 0.23 1.71 29.40
N TYR A 38 -0.27 0.50 29.52
CA TYR A 38 -0.20 -0.50 28.46
C TYR A 38 -1.34 -0.36 27.46
N TYR A 39 -1.03 -0.66 26.19
CA TYR A 39 -2.07 -1.00 25.23
C TYR A 39 -2.83 -2.25 25.69
N GLY A 40 -4.03 -2.48 25.17
CA GLY A 40 -4.85 -3.60 25.50
C GLY A 40 -6.33 -3.24 25.45
N TYR A 41 -7.19 -4.05 26.09
CA TYR A 41 -8.65 -3.91 26.03
C TYR A 41 -9.16 -2.48 26.32
N LYS A 42 -8.59 -1.79 27.30
CA LYS A 42 -9.01 -0.42 27.69
C LYS A 42 -8.42 0.68 26.80
N ASN A 43 -7.20 0.49 26.31
CA ASN A 43 -6.40 1.54 25.70
C ASN A 43 -6.22 1.35 24.17
N GLY A 44 -6.83 0.33 23.61
CA GLY A 44 -6.74 -0.04 22.19
C GLY A 44 -5.52 -0.91 21.86
N PRO A 45 -5.43 -1.35 20.61
CA PRO A 45 -4.32 -2.19 20.14
C PRO A 45 -3.01 -1.40 20.01
N PRO A 46 -1.86 -2.09 20.09
CA PRO A 46 -0.56 -1.51 19.78
C PRO A 46 -0.53 -0.87 18.39
N LEU A 47 0.35 0.11 18.21
CA LEU A 47 0.50 0.85 16.94
C LEU A 47 1.52 0.19 15.98
N TYR A 48 1.82 -1.08 16.18
CA TYR A 48 2.86 -1.84 15.48
C TYR A 48 2.39 -2.39 14.14
N TYR A 49 1.19 -2.97 14.08
CA TYR A 49 0.62 -3.60 12.90
C TYR A 49 -0.23 -2.62 12.11
N CYS A 50 -0.01 -2.50 10.81
CA CYS A 50 -0.83 -1.71 9.90
C CYS A 50 -1.00 -2.42 8.56
N TRP A 51 -2.06 -2.04 7.86
CA TRP A 51 -2.34 -2.45 6.48
C TRP A 51 -2.43 -1.24 5.58
N ASN A 52 -1.98 -1.40 4.35
CA ASN A 52 -2.15 -0.42 3.29
C ASN A 52 -2.79 -1.07 2.07
N THR A 53 -3.43 -0.25 1.27
CA THR A 53 -4.06 -0.66 0.02
C THR A 53 -3.65 0.29 -1.09
N ALA A 54 -3.36 -0.25 -2.26
CA ALA A 54 -3.15 0.52 -3.48
C ALA A 54 -3.92 -0.10 -4.63
N VAL A 55 -4.27 0.73 -5.60
CA VAL A 55 -4.89 0.31 -6.86
C VAL A 55 -3.97 0.72 -7.99
N SER A 56 -3.84 -0.12 -9.02
CA SER A 56 -3.05 0.21 -10.20
C SER A 56 -3.53 1.52 -10.82
N SER A 57 -2.61 2.47 -11.00
CA SER A 57 -2.87 3.76 -11.62
C SER A 57 -2.52 3.78 -13.12
N GLN A 58 -1.80 2.77 -13.60
CA GLN A 58 -1.39 2.64 -14.98
C GLN A 58 -2.49 2.01 -15.83
N ILE A 59 -2.55 2.43 -17.10
CA ILE A 59 -3.40 1.80 -18.10
C ILE A 59 -2.66 0.57 -18.61
N ASN A 60 -3.15 -0.61 -18.24
CA ASN A 60 -2.56 -1.88 -18.64
C ASN A 60 -3.48 -2.52 -19.68
N ILE A 61 -3.05 -2.49 -20.93
CA ILE A 61 -3.77 -3.07 -22.07
C ILE A 61 -2.86 -4.02 -22.84
N PHE A 62 -3.47 -4.99 -23.48
CA PHE A 62 -2.76 -5.97 -24.28
C PHE A 62 -3.65 -6.50 -25.41
N SER A 63 -3.04 -6.95 -26.52
CA SER A 63 -3.73 -7.56 -27.65
C SER A 63 -3.02 -8.83 -28.12
N THR A 64 -3.81 -9.86 -28.47
CA THR A 64 -3.34 -11.11 -29.07
C THR A 64 -3.40 -11.12 -30.59
N VAL A 65 -3.92 -10.06 -31.22
CA VAL A 65 -4.15 -10.00 -32.70
C VAL A 65 -2.91 -10.39 -33.52
N ASN A 66 -1.71 -10.08 -33.02
CA ASN A 66 -0.44 -10.38 -33.70
C ASN A 66 0.24 -11.66 -33.18
N GLN A 67 -0.44 -12.43 -32.33
CA GLN A 67 0.12 -13.68 -31.80
C GLN A 67 -0.40 -14.88 -32.59
N THR A 68 0.41 -15.93 -32.66
CA THR A 68 0.05 -17.19 -33.33
C THR A 68 -1.02 -17.99 -32.58
N GLU A 69 -1.14 -17.74 -31.27
CA GLU A 69 -2.14 -18.36 -30.39
C GLU A 69 -2.78 -17.27 -29.50
N ASP A 70 -4.06 -17.40 -29.19
CA ASP A 70 -4.77 -16.55 -28.24
C ASP A 70 -4.36 -16.89 -26.79
N ARG A 71 -3.06 -16.76 -26.51
CA ARG A 71 -2.48 -17.15 -25.23
C ARG A 71 -1.39 -16.17 -24.83
N PHE A 72 -1.38 -15.80 -23.56
CA PHE A 72 -0.23 -15.10 -22.96
C PHE A 72 0.48 -16.02 -22.00
N GLU A 73 1.78 -15.97 -22.05
CA GLU A 73 2.67 -16.57 -21.07
C GLU A 73 3.69 -15.54 -20.61
N GLU A 74 3.97 -15.53 -19.31
CA GLU A 74 5.04 -14.73 -18.70
C GLU A 74 4.95 -13.22 -18.98
N LEU A 75 3.73 -12.67 -19.08
CA LEU A 75 3.56 -11.23 -19.23
C LEU A 75 3.84 -10.52 -17.89
N ALA A 76 4.99 -9.85 -17.81
CA ALA A 76 5.36 -9.06 -16.65
C ALA A 76 4.53 -7.76 -16.64
N PHE A 77 3.52 -7.66 -15.77
CA PHE A 77 2.64 -6.51 -15.67
C PHE A 77 2.88 -5.67 -14.40
N HIS A 78 3.54 -6.25 -13.40
CA HIS A 78 3.86 -5.59 -12.14
C HIS A 78 5.17 -6.10 -11.57
N ARG A 79 5.96 -5.19 -10.99
CA ARG A 79 7.25 -5.53 -10.38
C ARG A 79 7.38 -4.81 -9.04
N ILE A 80 7.68 -5.57 -7.99
CA ILE A 80 7.97 -5.07 -6.66
C ILE A 80 9.45 -5.36 -6.37
N PRO A 81 10.26 -4.34 -6.05
CA PRO A 81 11.64 -4.57 -5.59
C PRO A 81 11.67 -5.39 -4.31
N GLY A 82 12.70 -6.25 -4.14
CA GLY A 82 12.82 -7.11 -2.96
C GLY A 82 13.06 -6.36 -1.63
N ASP A 83 13.43 -5.08 -1.67
CA ASP A 83 13.60 -4.20 -0.52
C ASP A 83 12.36 -3.31 -0.24
N ASP A 84 11.29 -3.48 -1.00
CA ASP A 84 10.04 -2.75 -0.81
C ASP A 84 9.29 -3.26 0.43
N ARG A 85 8.87 -2.35 1.30
CA ARG A 85 8.14 -2.67 2.55
C ARG A 85 6.83 -3.44 2.32
N ARG A 86 6.26 -3.40 1.13
CA ARG A 86 5.08 -4.22 0.78
C ARG A 86 5.32 -5.71 0.95
N LEU A 87 6.56 -6.15 0.77
CA LEU A 87 6.97 -7.55 0.92
C LEU A 87 7.44 -7.91 2.34
N GLN A 88 7.35 -6.98 3.30
CA GLN A 88 7.92 -7.16 4.64
C GLN A 88 7.28 -8.31 5.43
N VAL A 89 5.97 -8.46 5.36
CA VAL A 89 5.22 -9.45 6.15
C VAL A 89 4.35 -10.30 5.23
N LEU A 90 3.18 -9.82 4.90
CA LEU A 90 2.23 -10.48 4.03
C LEU A 90 1.73 -9.49 2.98
N TYR A 91 1.77 -9.89 1.73
CA TYR A 91 1.30 -9.13 0.58
C TYR A 91 0.24 -9.92 -0.17
N HIS A 92 -0.79 -9.24 -0.60
CA HIS A 92 -1.87 -9.79 -1.41
C HIS A 92 -2.11 -8.89 -2.62
N ILE A 93 -2.21 -9.50 -3.79
CA ILE A 93 -2.61 -8.83 -5.02
C ILE A 93 -3.80 -9.55 -5.63
N THR A 94 -4.86 -8.79 -5.93
CA THR A 94 -5.98 -9.23 -6.75
C THR A 94 -5.82 -8.63 -8.13
N VAL A 95 -5.64 -9.48 -9.13
CA VAL A 95 -5.55 -9.08 -10.54
C VAL A 95 -6.89 -9.32 -11.20
N ARG A 96 -7.42 -8.29 -11.85
CA ARG A 96 -8.65 -8.33 -12.60
C ARG A 96 -8.36 -8.11 -14.08
N LEU A 97 -8.74 -9.07 -14.90
CA LEU A 97 -8.62 -9.06 -16.35
C LEU A 97 -9.99 -8.91 -17.00
N GLU A 98 -10.11 -7.98 -17.92
CA GLU A 98 -11.32 -7.73 -18.71
C GLU A 98 -11.03 -7.92 -20.19
N ALA A 99 -11.87 -8.69 -20.87
CA ALA A 99 -11.91 -8.71 -22.33
C ALA A 99 -12.72 -7.49 -22.80
N VAL A 100 -12.13 -6.66 -23.62
CA VAL A 100 -12.70 -5.39 -24.10
C VAL A 100 -12.92 -5.42 -25.62
N SER A 101 -13.73 -4.50 -26.14
CA SER A 101 -13.86 -4.31 -27.58
C SER A 101 -12.62 -3.68 -28.19
N GLU A 102 -12.44 -3.83 -29.51
CA GLU A 102 -11.38 -3.15 -30.26
C GLU A 102 -11.44 -1.63 -30.08
N ASP A 103 -12.64 -1.06 -30.14
CA ASP A 103 -12.83 0.39 -29.96
C ASP A 103 -12.42 0.85 -28.56
N GLU A 104 -12.76 0.07 -27.53
CA GLU A 104 -12.33 0.36 -26.16
C GLU A 104 -10.81 0.25 -25.99
N TYR A 105 -10.22 -0.81 -26.55
CA TYR A 105 -8.78 -0.99 -26.57
C TYR A 105 -8.08 0.19 -27.24
N ASN A 106 -8.54 0.62 -28.41
CA ASN A 106 -7.97 1.75 -29.14
C ASN A 106 -8.12 3.06 -28.35
N TYR A 107 -9.23 3.26 -27.64
CA TYR A 107 -9.40 4.41 -26.76
C TYR A 107 -8.35 4.44 -25.64
N TRP A 108 -8.17 3.34 -24.91
CA TRP A 108 -7.19 3.26 -23.83
C TRP A 108 -5.75 3.32 -24.32
N ASN A 109 -5.45 2.72 -25.48
CA ASN A 109 -4.15 2.78 -26.11
C ASN A 109 -3.75 4.22 -26.48
N ASN A 110 -4.68 4.99 -27.01
CA ASN A 110 -4.45 6.39 -27.31
C ASN A 110 -4.18 7.22 -26.05
N ILE A 111 -4.88 6.95 -24.95
CA ILE A 111 -4.63 7.62 -23.68
C ILE A 111 -3.23 7.26 -23.15
N GLN A 112 -2.86 5.97 -23.17
CA GLN A 112 -1.55 5.50 -22.73
C GLN A 112 -0.43 6.19 -23.53
N GLN A 113 -0.50 6.17 -24.84
CA GLN A 113 0.49 6.81 -25.71
C GLN A 113 0.61 8.32 -25.48
N ASN A 114 -0.52 9.01 -25.28
CA ASN A 114 -0.51 10.43 -24.97
C ASN A 114 0.08 10.74 -23.58
N SER A 115 -0.12 9.84 -22.60
CA SER A 115 0.45 9.98 -21.25
C SER A 115 1.96 9.74 -21.22
N ASP A 116 2.44 8.73 -21.93
CA ASP A 116 3.86 8.38 -22.01
C ASP A 116 4.69 9.43 -22.76
N GLN A 117 4.03 10.19 -23.65
CA GLN A 117 4.68 11.24 -24.46
C GLN A 117 4.60 12.63 -23.82
N GLN A 118 3.91 12.83 -22.72
CA GLN A 118 3.89 14.09 -21.99
C GLN A 118 5.28 14.40 -21.42
N GLY A 119 5.95 15.36 -22.05
CA GLY A 119 7.31 15.77 -21.71
C GLY A 119 8.33 15.61 -22.86
N SER A 120 7.93 15.00 -23.97
CA SER A 120 8.76 14.97 -25.18
C SER A 120 8.57 16.24 -26.00
N LEU A 121 9.69 16.87 -26.42
CA LEU A 121 9.70 18.02 -27.35
C LEU A 121 9.09 17.70 -28.74
N PHE A 122 8.88 16.43 -29.04
CA PHE A 122 8.34 15.88 -30.29
C PHE A 122 7.02 15.13 -30.08
N ALA A 123 6.30 15.43 -28.98
CA ALA A 123 4.99 14.82 -28.76
C ALA A 123 4.08 15.13 -29.96
N PRO A 124 3.52 14.11 -30.64
CA PRO A 124 2.53 14.36 -31.68
C PRO A 124 1.33 15.13 -31.08
N THR A 125 0.71 15.94 -31.90
CA THR A 125 -0.52 16.64 -31.48
C THR A 125 -1.48 15.62 -30.92
N PRO A 126 -2.08 15.84 -29.72
CA PRO A 126 -3.02 14.90 -29.13
C PRO A 126 -4.09 14.53 -30.17
N SER A 127 -4.13 13.26 -30.57
CA SER A 127 -5.18 12.78 -31.45
C SER A 127 -6.52 12.93 -30.74
N MET A 128 -7.56 13.38 -31.44
CA MET A 128 -8.91 13.46 -30.86
C MET A 128 -9.31 12.09 -30.34
N MET A 129 -9.51 11.99 -29.03
CA MET A 129 -9.95 10.73 -28.41
C MET A 129 -11.38 10.43 -28.85
N ALA A 130 -11.56 9.31 -29.56
CA ALA A 130 -12.89 8.86 -29.93
C ALA A 130 -13.64 8.40 -28.68
N SER A 131 -14.63 9.18 -28.25
CA SER A 131 -15.54 8.84 -27.14
C SER A 131 -16.81 8.20 -27.71
N ASN A 132 -17.35 7.20 -27.03
CA ASN A 132 -18.68 6.67 -27.33
C ASN A 132 -19.81 7.37 -26.55
N ILE A 133 -19.45 8.46 -25.83
CA ILE A 133 -20.36 9.28 -25.04
C ILE A 133 -20.62 10.58 -25.80
N ARG A 134 -21.88 11.03 -25.84
CA ARG A 134 -22.30 12.27 -26.51
C ARG A 134 -23.12 13.14 -25.57
N CYS A 135 -22.87 14.45 -25.62
CA CYS A 135 -23.74 15.42 -24.96
C CYS A 135 -25.04 15.59 -25.80
N LEU A 136 -26.21 15.36 -25.20
CA LEU A 136 -27.48 15.51 -25.86
C LEU A 136 -27.98 16.94 -25.98
N THR A 137 -27.57 17.80 -25.06
CA THR A 137 -27.98 19.20 -24.97
C THR A 137 -27.10 20.14 -25.79
N ASP A 138 -25.85 19.75 -26.02
CA ASP A 138 -24.91 20.49 -26.84
C ASP A 138 -24.08 19.50 -27.69
N PRO A 139 -24.47 19.26 -28.95
CA PRO A 139 -23.75 18.35 -29.84
C PRO A 139 -22.31 18.79 -30.18
N GLY A 140 -21.97 20.05 -29.96
CA GLY A 140 -20.62 20.60 -30.18
C GLY A 140 -19.67 20.37 -28.99
N LEU A 141 -20.22 19.97 -27.82
CA LEU A 141 -19.42 19.70 -26.66
C LEU A 141 -18.74 18.32 -26.76
N GLN A 142 -17.42 18.33 -26.83
CA GLN A 142 -16.63 17.11 -26.82
C GLN A 142 -16.64 16.49 -25.42
N VAL A 143 -17.14 15.26 -25.30
CA VAL A 143 -17.12 14.48 -24.06
C VAL A 143 -15.94 13.53 -24.09
N ILE A 144 -15.11 13.56 -23.04
CA ILE A 144 -13.98 12.64 -22.86
C ILE A 144 -14.45 11.49 -21.95
N GLY A 145 -14.27 10.27 -22.40
CA GLY A 145 -14.62 9.06 -21.66
C GLY A 145 -15.03 7.94 -22.58
N TYR A 146 -15.03 6.74 -22.09
CA TYR A 146 -15.50 5.55 -22.79
C TYR A 146 -16.35 4.71 -21.83
N LEU A 147 -17.55 4.33 -22.25
CA LEU A 147 -18.41 3.42 -21.52
C LEU A 147 -18.28 2.04 -22.14
N GLY A 148 -17.58 1.15 -21.45
CA GLY A 148 -17.44 -0.26 -21.81
C GLY A 148 -18.28 -1.16 -20.92
N ALA A 149 -18.44 -2.41 -21.34
CA ALA A 149 -19.02 -3.48 -20.56
C ALA A 149 -18.21 -4.76 -20.81
N ALA A 150 -17.70 -5.35 -19.74
CA ALA A 150 -16.88 -6.54 -19.80
C ALA A 150 -17.25 -7.52 -18.69
N THR A 151 -17.02 -8.80 -18.91
CA THR A 151 -17.05 -9.80 -17.85
C THR A 151 -15.62 -9.99 -17.34
N PRO A 152 -15.34 -9.66 -16.06
CA PRO A 152 -14.00 -9.79 -15.52
C PRO A 152 -13.68 -11.25 -15.18
N ALA A 153 -12.40 -11.60 -15.30
CA ALA A 153 -11.79 -12.73 -14.62
C ALA A 153 -10.88 -12.19 -13.53
N GLU A 154 -10.92 -12.79 -12.34
CA GLU A 154 -10.11 -12.37 -11.19
C GLU A 154 -9.21 -13.51 -10.74
N ALA A 155 -8.02 -13.15 -10.29
CA ALA A 155 -7.06 -14.06 -9.68
C ALA A 155 -6.37 -13.37 -8.51
N ASP A 156 -6.19 -14.12 -7.43
CA ASP A 156 -5.54 -13.68 -6.21
C ASP A 156 -4.21 -14.36 -6.03
N LEU A 157 -3.21 -13.63 -5.55
CA LEU A 157 -1.93 -14.14 -5.14
C LEU A 157 -1.56 -13.57 -3.77
N PHE A 158 -1.22 -14.46 -2.85
CA PHE A 158 -0.59 -14.11 -1.57
C PHE A 158 0.90 -14.40 -1.63
N TYR A 159 1.68 -13.49 -1.11
CA TYR A 159 3.10 -13.66 -0.83
C TYR A 159 3.32 -13.52 0.67
N ASP A 160 3.89 -14.53 1.30
CA ASP A 160 4.24 -14.56 2.71
C ASP A 160 5.77 -14.56 2.86
N ASN A 161 6.32 -13.48 3.41
CA ASN A 161 7.76 -13.35 3.59
C ASN A 161 8.33 -14.41 4.55
N TRP A 162 7.55 -14.89 5.50
CA TRP A 162 7.98 -15.97 6.42
C TRP A 162 8.24 -17.28 5.68
N LEU A 163 7.50 -17.55 4.62
CA LEU A 163 7.64 -18.77 3.82
C LEU A 163 8.65 -18.60 2.68
N GLU A 164 8.64 -17.46 2.00
CA GLU A 164 9.32 -17.28 0.72
C GLU A 164 10.64 -16.49 0.80
N HIS A 165 10.82 -15.66 1.83
CA HIS A 165 12.05 -14.93 2.15
C HIS A 165 12.62 -14.04 1.03
N PHE A 166 11.77 -13.43 0.17
CA PHE A 166 12.22 -12.52 -0.87
C PHE A 166 12.50 -11.10 -0.37
N TYR A 167 11.91 -10.72 0.77
CA TYR A 167 12.15 -9.41 1.33
C TYR A 167 13.56 -9.30 1.91
N HIS A 168 14.29 -8.31 1.42
CA HIS A 168 15.60 -7.96 1.95
C HIS A 168 15.47 -6.61 2.66
N SER A 169 15.37 -6.63 3.98
CA SER A 169 15.30 -5.40 4.76
C SER A 169 16.50 -4.50 4.44
N PRO A 170 16.28 -3.28 3.92
CA PRO A 170 17.35 -2.30 3.87
C PRO A 170 17.84 -2.07 5.30
N GLN A 171 19.14 -1.87 5.48
CA GLN A 171 19.67 -1.56 6.82
C GLN A 171 19.02 -0.26 7.30
N PRO A 172 18.18 -0.30 8.35
CA PRO A 172 17.55 0.91 8.83
C PRO A 172 18.63 1.86 9.37
N PRO A 173 18.45 3.18 9.17
CA PRO A 173 19.31 4.15 9.84
C PRO A 173 19.24 3.95 11.35
N PRO A 174 20.29 4.28 12.11
CA PRO A 174 20.28 4.15 13.55
C PRO A 174 19.12 4.96 14.14
N ILE A 175 18.29 4.28 14.96
CA ILE A 175 17.14 4.90 15.60
C ILE A 175 17.63 5.77 16.76
N ASP A 176 17.23 7.04 16.79
CA ASP A 176 17.49 7.95 17.90
C ASP A 176 16.65 7.56 19.12
N LYS A 177 17.29 6.92 20.10
CA LYS A 177 16.67 6.41 21.31
C LYS A 177 16.97 7.28 22.51
N GLN A 178 15.95 7.65 23.26
CA GLN A 178 16.05 8.52 24.42
C GLN A 178 15.63 7.78 25.70
N LYS A 179 16.48 7.84 26.74
CA LYS A 179 16.16 7.28 28.07
C LYS A 179 15.58 8.39 28.95
N VAL A 180 14.31 8.23 29.33
CA VAL A 180 13.56 9.24 30.09
C VAL A 180 13.14 8.68 31.43
N SER A 181 13.48 9.38 32.54
CA SER A 181 13.12 8.97 33.91
C SER A 181 11.60 8.92 34.09
N ALA A 182 11.12 7.85 34.71
CA ALA A 182 9.69 7.63 35.00
C ALA A 182 9.10 8.69 35.93
N ASN A 183 9.93 9.33 36.77
CA ASN A 183 9.52 10.38 37.71
C ASN A 183 9.50 11.78 37.08
N ARG A 184 10.01 11.96 35.85
CA ARG A 184 10.08 13.27 35.17
C ARG A 184 8.96 13.46 34.16
N ARG A 185 7.75 13.76 34.66
CA ARG A 185 6.54 13.96 33.82
C ARG A 185 6.71 15.06 32.76
N ASP A 186 7.46 16.14 33.07
CA ASP A 186 7.71 17.22 32.11
C ASP A 186 8.66 16.79 30.98
N SER A 187 9.62 15.93 31.27
CA SER A 187 10.50 15.36 30.24
C SER A 187 9.72 14.42 29.32
N MET A 188 8.81 13.61 29.85
CA MET A 188 7.91 12.77 29.01
C MET A 188 7.04 13.64 28.10
N ALA A 189 6.45 14.70 28.64
CA ALA A 189 5.64 15.65 27.85
C ALA A 189 6.48 16.39 26.79
N TYR A 190 7.74 16.69 27.07
CA TYR A 190 8.67 17.27 26.10
C TYR A 190 8.91 16.32 24.93
N TRP A 191 9.28 15.06 25.19
CA TRP A 191 9.57 14.08 24.14
C TRP A 191 8.32 13.76 23.30
N TYR A 192 7.15 13.63 23.94
CA TYR A 192 5.90 13.44 23.21
C TYR A 192 5.59 14.59 22.23
N ARG A 193 5.78 15.85 22.65
CA ARG A 193 5.60 17.04 21.79
C ARG A 193 6.61 17.09 20.65
N ASN A 194 7.77 16.46 20.81
CA ASN A 194 8.79 16.33 19.78
C ASN A 194 8.63 15.05 18.93
N ASN A 195 7.42 14.47 18.91
CA ASN A 195 7.09 13.28 18.11
C ASN A 195 7.87 12.01 18.51
N TYR A 196 8.08 11.80 19.81
CA TYR A 196 8.58 10.53 20.36
C TYR A 196 7.48 9.80 21.11
N LEU A 197 7.58 8.47 21.12
CA LEU A 197 6.69 7.58 21.90
C LEU A 197 7.52 6.65 22.77
N PRO A 198 7.01 6.23 23.95
CA PRO A 198 7.67 5.22 24.77
C PRO A 198 7.52 3.85 24.12
N TYR A 199 8.56 3.00 24.21
CA TYR A 199 8.49 1.65 23.65
C TYR A 199 8.98 0.55 24.57
N GLU A 200 9.77 0.88 25.59
CA GLU A 200 10.38 -0.11 26.49
C GLU A 200 10.48 0.44 27.92
N GLU A 201 10.27 -0.43 28.89
CA GLU A 201 10.46 -0.15 30.31
C GLU A 201 11.87 -0.56 30.75
N VAL A 202 12.52 0.29 31.52
CA VAL A 202 13.85 0.04 32.06
C VAL A 202 13.80 0.00 33.57
N TYR A 203 14.23 -1.13 34.14
CA TYR A 203 14.32 -1.37 35.55
C TYR A 203 15.78 -1.37 35.99
N GLU A 204 16.14 -0.57 36.98
CA GLU A 204 17.53 -0.54 37.53
C GLU A 204 17.82 -1.78 38.39
N ASN A 205 16.78 -2.37 38.95
CA ASN A 205 16.86 -3.60 39.71
C ASN A 205 15.70 -4.53 39.26
N PRO A 206 15.97 -5.81 38.92
CA PRO A 206 14.96 -6.78 38.51
C PRO A 206 13.87 -7.02 39.56
N MET A 207 14.09 -6.67 40.82
CA MET A 207 13.09 -6.81 41.89
C MET A 207 12.12 -5.62 41.98
N MET A 208 12.30 -4.55 41.19
CA MET A 208 11.40 -3.42 41.18
C MET A 208 10.13 -3.76 40.43
N THR A 209 8.99 -3.32 40.99
CA THR A 209 7.65 -3.48 40.35
C THR A 209 7.27 -2.28 39.48
N THR A 210 8.07 -1.21 39.52
CA THR A 210 7.85 0.00 38.71
C THR A 210 9.13 0.34 37.96
N PRO A 211 9.03 0.74 36.68
CA PRO A 211 10.19 1.11 35.89
C PRO A 211 10.83 2.39 36.44
N SER A 212 12.17 2.44 36.41
CA SER A 212 12.94 3.65 36.74
C SER A 212 12.96 4.64 35.57
N HIS A 213 12.95 4.11 34.35
CA HIS A 213 12.98 4.88 33.11
C HIS A 213 12.11 4.21 32.05
N TYR A 214 11.80 4.99 31.01
CA TYR A 214 11.23 4.50 29.76
C TYR A 214 12.17 4.86 28.60
N MET A 215 12.32 3.95 27.66
CA MET A 215 12.97 4.25 26.39
C MET A 215 11.94 4.85 25.43
N TRP A 216 12.33 5.91 24.77
CA TRP A 216 11.54 6.65 23.79
C TRP A 216 12.24 6.64 22.44
N ALA A 217 11.46 6.54 21.36
CA ALA A 217 11.96 6.62 20.00
C ALA A 217 11.03 7.49 19.14
N PRO A 218 11.48 7.94 17.96
CA PRO A 218 10.65 8.71 17.04
C PRO A 218 9.33 7.97 16.76
N LYS A 219 8.24 8.71 16.73
CA LYS A 219 6.90 8.18 16.46
C LYS A 219 6.85 7.39 15.15
N SER A 220 7.62 7.78 14.12
CA SER A 220 7.74 7.07 12.86
C SER A 220 8.28 5.65 12.99
N CYS A 221 9.06 5.36 14.04
CA CYS A 221 9.59 4.01 14.28
C CYS A 221 8.63 3.11 15.09
N ILE A 222 7.57 3.67 15.69
CA ILE A 222 6.67 2.95 16.61
C ILE A 222 5.24 2.90 16.09
N ASP A 223 4.79 3.97 15.44
CA ASP A 223 3.42 4.11 14.93
C ASP A 223 3.38 3.92 13.43
N CYS A 224 2.98 2.73 13.00
CA CYS A 224 2.88 2.36 11.58
C CYS A 224 1.96 3.31 10.77
N ARG A 225 1.01 4.00 11.41
CA ARG A 225 0.10 4.96 10.75
C ARG A 225 0.81 6.19 10.22
N VAL A 226 2.00 6.52 10.73
CA VAL A 226 2.81 7.63 10.22
C VAL A 226 3.21 7.41 8.76
N HIS A 227 3.28 6.15 8.34
CA HIS A 227 3.58 5.76 6.96
C HIS A 227 2.32 5.53 6.11
N GLY A 228 1.16 6.07 6.54
CA GLY A 228 -0.10 5.99 5.80
C GLY A 228 -0.90 4.72 6.04
N GLY A 229 -0.49 3.87 6.98
CA GLY A 229 -1.20 2.63 7.28
C GLY A 229 -2.49 2.80 8.06
N ASP A 230 -3.42 1.87 7.86
CA ASP A 230 -4.65 1.73 8.62
C ASP A 230 -4.50 0.58 9.65
N LYS A 231 -5.18 0.71 10.77
CA LYS A 231 -5.28 -0.32 11.82
C LYS A 231 -6.41 -1.32 11.55
N THR A 232 -7.24 -1.06 10.57
CA THR A 232 -8.37 -1.93 10.21
C THR A 232 -7.85 -3.12 9.42
N ILE A 233 -8.07 -4.32 9.95
CA ILE A 233 -7.70 -5.56 9.27
C ILE A 233 -8.57 -5.70 8.00
N PRO A 234 -7.98 -5.89 6.82
CA PRO A 234 -8.73 -6.10 5.60
C PRO A 234 -9.61 -7.35 5.69
N LYS A 235 -10.77 -7.30 5.05
CA LYS A 235 -11.70 -8.44 5.04
C LYS A 235 -11.04 -9.66 4.37
N GLY A 236 -11.05 -10.79 5.06
CA GLY A 236 -10.46 -12.04 4.57
C GLY A 236 -8.94 -12.13 4.75
N TRP A 237 -8.33 -11.17 5.47
CA TRP A 237 -6.91 -11.23 5.80
C TRP A 237 -6.62 -12.42 6.74
N PRO A 238 -5.59 -13.21 6.49
CA PRO A 238 -5.21 -14.30 7.39
C PRO A 238 -4.81 -13.77 8.77
N ASN A 239 -5.42 -14.29 9.83
CA ASN A 239 -5.17 -13.85 11.21
C ASN A 239 -3.96 -14.50 11.88
N GLU A 240 -3.10 -15.17 11.15
CA GLU A 240 -2.03 -16.00 11.71
C GLU A 240 -0.88 -15.20 12.33
N HIS A 241 -0.86 -13.87 12.17
CA HIS A 241 0.23 -13.00 12.61
C HIS A 241 -0.17 -11.97 13.69
N ILE A 242 -1.39 -12.06 14.27
CA ILE A 242 -1.92 -11.08 15.23
C ILE A 242 -1.98 -11.67 16.63
#